data_144848fd41145b04deed4db35330f3b1
#
_entry.id   144848fd41145b04deed4db35330f3b1
#
_cell.length_a   1.000
_cell.length_b   1.000
_cell.length_c   1.000
_cell.angle_alpha   90.00
_cell.angle_beta   90.00
_cell.angle_gamma   90.00
#
_symmetry.space_group_name_H-M   'P 1'
#
loop_
_entity.id
_entity.type
_entity.pdbx_description
1 polymer ?
#
loop_
_entity_poly.entity_id
_entity_poly.type
_entity_poly.pdbx_seq_one_letter_code
_entity_poly.pdbx_strand_id
1 'polypeptide(L)'
;MRLSFVLSVCVVAAIVGKASAQSQYESSTDFAKYAMKLRENALLKIEPKVIMSPTKTVYGGDGPRYMTGPSLMGRGAELSGGPGRYSWKLGIITTIFWIGERPSGNNPVPNDRSSWDRNWYYSYGGYDTPEVSARRNFIPINFIPRQNPFYVALPYNDVEGGRTKPEAGQVIPWFKQAFVRDGQTVLKGRWLAIRHGNRVCYAQWEDCGPFRTDHWQYVFGNERPRPNLNQGAGLDVSPAVRDYLGLGNKDACD
;
A
#
# COMPACT_ATOMS: atom_id res chain seq x y z
N MET A 1 -16.94 -41.99 -57.35
CA MET A 1 -16.58 -40.58 -57.48
C MET A 1 -17.10 -39.84 -56.23
N ARG A 2 -16.33 -39.76 -55.15
CA ARG A 2 -16.51 -38.89 -53.96
C ARG A 2 -15.40 -39.25 -52.96
N LEU A 3 -14.26 -38.65 -53.10
CA LEU A 3 -13.26 -38.52 -52.03
C LEU A 3 -12.49 -37.23 -52.34
N SER A 4 -12.51 -36.32 -51.44
CA SER A 4 -11.61 -35.19 -51.29
C SER A 4 -12.35 -33.94 -50.83
N PHE A 5 -12.63 -33.80 -49.54
CA PHE A 5 -12.90 -32.50 -48.90
C PHE A 5 -12.91 -32.64 -47.37
N VAL A 6 -11.83 -33.06 -46.72
CA VAL A 6 -11.70 -33.01 -45.24
C VAL A 6 -10.25 -32.78 -44.78
N LEU A 7 -9.43 -32.10 -45.51
CA LEU A 7 -8.04 -31.89 -45.00
C LEU A 7 -7.54 -30.44 -45.05
N SER A 8 -8.42 -29.46 -44.92
CA SER A 8 -7.96 -28.06 -44.96
C SER A 8 -8.36 -27.18 -43.76
N VAL A 9 -9.06 -27.72 -42.76
CA VAL A 9 -9.57 -26.88 -41.64
C VAL A 9 -8.71 -26.95 -40.37
N CYS A 10 -7.87 -27.98 -40.21
CA CYS A 10 -7.10 -28.15 -38.97
C CYS A 10 -5.79 -27.36 -38.90
N VAL A 11 -5.28 -26.81 -40.00
CA VAL A 11 -3.96 -26.11 -39.98
C VAL A 11 -4.11 -24.62 -39.63
N VAL A 12 -5.27 -24.02 -39.95
CA VAL A 12 -5.48 -22.57 -39.67
C VAL A 12 -5.76 -22.29 -38.19
N ALA A 13 -6.39 -23.22 -37.48
CA ALA A 13 -6.71 -23.04 -36.07
C ALA A 13 -5.45 -23.09 -35.15
N ALA A 14 -4.41 -23.84 -35.52
CA ALA A 14 -3.19 -23.97 -34.75
C ALA A 14 -2.26 -22.74 -34.88
N ILE A 15 -2.34 -22.01 -36.00
CA ILE A 15 -1.52 -20.81 -36.25
C ILE A 15 -2.13 -19.59 -35.56
N VAL A 16 -3.44 -19.46 -35.54
CA VAL A 16 -4.15 -18.35 -34.88
C VAL A 16 -4.02 -18.46 -33.35
N GLY A 17 -4.07 -19.67 -32.78
CA GLY A 17 -3.88 -19.89 -31.34
C GLY A 17 -2.47 -19.57 -30.84
N LYS A 18 -1.43 -19.83 -31.63
CA LYS A 18 -0.05 -19.47 -31.28
C LYS A 18 0.23 -17.97 -31.39
N ALA A 19 -0.34 -17.30 -32.40
CA ALA A 19 -0.16 -15.85 -32.58
C ALA A 19 -0.85 -15.05 -31.45
N SER A 20 -2.04 -15.46 -30.98
CA SER A 20 -2.72 -14.79 -29.87
C SER A 20 -2.04 -15.00 -28.52
N ALA A 21 -1.49 -16.20 -28.26
CA ALA A 21 -0.75 -16.46 -27.04
C ALA A 21 0.59 -15.71 -26.99
N GLN A 22 1.27 -15.59 -28.11
CA GLN A 22 2.54 -14.88 -28.23
C GLN A 22 2.34 -13.36 -28.11
N SER A 23 1.29 -12.81 -28.69
CA SER A 23 0.90 -11.40 -28.57
C SER A 23 0.50 -11.03 -27.12
N GLN A 24 -0.21 -11.92 -26.42
CA GLN A 24 -0.51 -11.72 -24.99
C GLN A 24 0.74 -11.79 -24.10
N TYR A 25 1.68 -12.67 -24.44
CA TYR A 25 2.93 -12.80 -23.68
C TYR A 25 3.84 -11.59 -23.90
N GLU A 26 3.98 -11.09 -25.10
CA GLU A 26 4.77 -9.89 -25.42
C GLU A 26 4.16 -8.63 -24.77
N SER A 27 2.85 -8.45 -24.81
CA SER A 27 2.18 -7.32 -24.16
C SER A 27 2.31 -7.36 -22.62
N SER A 28 2.30 -8.56 -22.01
CA SER A 28 2.47 -8.73 -20.58
C SER A 28 3.92 -8.43 -20.12
N THR A 29 4.90 -8.80 -20.94
CA THR A 29 6.32 -8.53 -20.68
C THR A 29 6.63 -7.04 -20.81
N ASP A 30 6.03 -6.37 -21.77
CA ASP A 30 6.21 -4.93 -21.97
C ASP A 30 5.51 -4.10 -20.88
N PHE A 31 4.35 -4.55 -20.42
CA PHE A 31 3.68 -3.93 -19.28
C PHE A 31 4.49 -4.10 -17.99
N ALA A 32 5.05 -5.28 -17.74
CA ALA A 32 5.92 -5.52 -16.59
C ALA A 32 7.17 -4.63 -16.63
N LYS A 33 7.82 -4.47 -17.79
CA LYS A 33 8.94 -3.56 -17.99
C LYS A 33 8.52 -2.11 -17.77
N TYR A 34 7.35 -1.71 -18.27
CA TYR A 34 6.81 -0.37 -18.08
C TYR A 34 6.49 -0.08 -16.62
N ALA A 35 5.87 -1.03 -15.92
CA ALA A 35 5.58 -0.93 -14.48
C ALA A 35 6.86 -0.85 -13.63
N MET A 36 7.89 -1.62 -13.98
CA MET A 36 9.21 -1.52 -13.34
C MET A 36 9.85 -0.15 -13.58
N LYS A 37 9.78 0.38 -14.80
CA LYS A 37 10.32 1.70 -15.16
C LYS A 37 9.56 2.84 -14.48
N LEU A 38 8.23 2.73 -14.33
CA LEU A 38 7.44 3.67 -13.55
C LEU A 38 7.81 3.64 -12.07
N ARG A 39 8.04 2.44 -11.52
CA ARG A 39 8.49 2.25 -10.13
C ARG A 39 9.87 2.85 -9.91
N GLU A 40 10.81 2.59 -10.80
CA GLU A 40 12.16 3.13 -10.75
C GLU A 40 12.16 4.66 -10.84
N ASN A 41 11.39 5.22 -11.76
CA ASN A 41 11.19 6.66 -11.89
C ASN A 41 10.47 7.29 -10.68
N ALA A 42 9.55 6.56 -10.05
CA ALA A 42 8.88 7.01 -8.83
C ALA A 42 9.85 7.01 -7.64
N LEU A 43 10.70 5.98 -7.52
CA LEU A 43 11.73 5.89 -6.49
C LEU A 43 12.79 6.99 -6.67
N LEU A 44 13.23 7.27 -7.89
CA LEU A 44 14.17 8.36 -8.21
C LEU A 44 13.59 9.74 -7.89
N LYS A 45 12.26 9.92 -7.96
CA LYS A 45 11.59 11.17 -7.58
C LYS A 45 11.36 11.31 -6.07
N ILE A 46 11.44 10.21 -5.33
CA ILE A 46 11.20 10.14 -3.88
C ILE A 46 12.51 10.17 -3.10
N GLU A 47 13.67 10.04 -3.74
CA GLU A 47 14.93 10.27 -3.05
C GLU A 47 14.86 11.68 -2.41
N PRO A 48 14.78 11.76 -1.07
CA PRO A 48 14.91 13.06 -0.42
C PRO A 48 16.28 13.58 -0.83
N LYS A 49 16.35 14.72 -1.51
CA LYS A 49 17.56 15.50 -1.53
C LYS A 49 17.91 15.75 -0.08
N VAL A 50 18.76 14.89 0.47
CA VAL A 50 19.44 15.16 1.73
C VAL A 50 20.33 16.36 1.41
N ILE A 51 19.80 17.56 1.58
CA ILE A 51 20.60 18.76 1.67
C ILE A 51 21.31 18.60 3.01
N MET A 52 22.48 17.99 2.95
CA MET A 52 23.44 18.11 4.03
C MET A 52 23.84 19.59 4.11
N SER A 53 23.15 20.34 4.93
CA SER A 53 23.69 21.62 5.39
C SER A 53 25.01 21.30 6.04
N PRO A 54 26.10 21.98 5.67
CA PRO A 54 27.39 21.77 6.31
C PRO A 54 27.26 22.14 7.79
N THR A 55 27.21 21.13 8.65
CA THR A 55 27.27 21.31 10.09
C THR A 55 28.66 21.85 10.38
N LYS A 56 28.74 23.07 10.85
CA LYS A 56 29.96 23.67 11.37
C LYS A 56 30.51 22.75 12.44
N THR A 57 31.58 22.06 12.14
CA THR A 57 32.27 21.17 13.08
C THR A 57 32.95 22.06 14.12
N VAL A 58 32.42 22.13 15.33
CA VAL A 58 33.11 22.68 16.48
C VAL A 58 34.04 21.58 17.01
N TYR A 59 35.31 21.69 16.75
CA TYR A 59 36.34 20.86 17.37
C TYR A 59 36.49 21.25 18.85
N GLY A 60 36.04 20.38 19.72
CA GLY A 60 36.37 20.38 21.15
C GLY A 60 36.58 18.95 21.59
N GLY A 61 37.78 18.63 21.95
CA GLY A 61 38.41 17.44 22.47
C GLY A 61 37.65 16.12 22.64
N ASP A 62 38.37 15.06 22.30
CA ASP A 62 38.10 13.65 22.55
C ASP A 62 37.18 12.90 21.54
N GLY A 63 37.78 12.44 20.43
CA GLY A 63 37.34 11.30 19.61
C GLY A 63 36.06 11.50 18.82
N PRO A 64 35.92 10.83 17.66
CA PRO A 64 34.71 10.93 16.88
C PRO A 64 33.55 10.25 17.62
N ARG A 65 32.66 11.03 18.20
CA ARG A 65 31.36 10.54 18.67
C ARG A 65 30.48 10.37 17.46
N TYR A 66 30.23 9.12 17.09
CA TYR A 66 29.11 8.80 16.21
C TYR A 66 27.84 9.34 16.88
N MET A 67 27.21 10.33 16.27
CA MET A 67 25.87 10.74 16.64
C MET A 67 24.93 9.57 16.33
N THR A 68 24.65 8.76 17.34
CA THR A 68 23.44 7.95 17.37
C THR A 68 22.28 8.91 17.21
N GLY A 69 21.38 8.63 16.27
CA GLY A 69 20.24 9.47 15.96
C GLY A 69 19.47 9.92 17.21
N PRO A 70 18.61 10.93 17.11
CA PRO A 70 18.00 11.59 18.24
C PRO A 70 17.38 10.58 19.19
N SER A 71 17.85 10.60 20.43
CA SER A 71 17.31 9.80 21.53
C SER A 71 15.82 10.08 21.66
N LEU A 72 14.99 9.07 21.41
CA LEU A 72 13.53 9.13 21.47
C LEU A 72 12.99 9.12 22.91
N MET A 73 13.79 9.51 23.90
CA MET A 73 13.38 9.73 25.28
C MET A 73 13.49 11.20 25.64
N GLY A 74 12.49 11.98 25.27
CA GLY A 74 12.35 13.37 25.67
C GLY A 74 11.04 13.93 25.20
N ARG A 75 10.14 14.18 26.15
CA ARG A 75 8.93 15.04 26.07
C ARG A 75 8.80 15.82 24.78
N GLY A 76 7.68 15.58 24.04
CA GLY A 76 6.98 16.54 23.18
C GLY A 76 7.80 17.69 22.59
N ALA A 77 8.86 17.41 21.86
CA ALA A 77 9.37 18.37 20.92
C ALA A 77 8.42 18.30 19.72
N GLU A 78 7.57 19.29 19.59
CA GLU A 78 6.94 19.64 18.31
C GLU A 78 8.08 19.77 17.30
N LEU A 79 8.34 18.68 16.57
CA LEU A 79 9.12 18.78 15.36
C LEU A 79 8.23 19.59 14.42
N SER A 80 8.47 20.89 14.35
CA SER A 80 7.90 21.76 13.33
C SER A 80 8.35 21.21 11.98
N GLY A 81 7.62 20.21 11.51
CA GLY A 81 7.80 19.60 10.21
C GLY A 81 7.39 20.58 9.15
N GLY A 82 8.27 20.90 8.24
CA GLY A 82 7.89 21.58 7.00
C GLY A 82 6.77 20.81 6.28
N PRO A 83 6.11 21.41 5.29
CA PRO A 83 5.01 20.78 4.56
C PRO A 83 5.40 19.37 4.10
N GLY A 84 4.68 18.34 4.58
CA GLY A 84 4.85 16.95 4.20
C GLY A 84 5.65 16.06 5.17
N ARG A 85 6.05 16.51 6.35
CA ARG A 85 6.65 15.65 7.38
C ARG A 85 5.63 15.29 8.45
N TYR A 86 5.30 14.01 8.53
CA TYR A 86 4.46 13.43 9.57
C TYR A 86 5.35 12.70 10.58
N SER A 87 5.02 12.80 11.87
CA SER A 87 5.70 12.05 12.92
C SER A 87 5.37 10.55 12.84
N TRP A 88 6.33 9.70 13.16
CA TRP A 88 6.10 8.27 13.31
C TRP A 88 5.12 7.99 14.45
N LYS A 89 4.18 7.07 14.19
CA LYS A 89 3.29 6.51 15.20
C LYS A 89 3.86 5.18 15.66
N LEU A 90 4.54 5.20 16.81
CA LEU A 90 5.34 4.07 17.26
C LEU A 90 4.48 2.92 17.79
N GLY A 91 4.92 1.68 17.52
CA GLY A 91 4.35 0.47 18.10
C GLY A 91 2.86 0.29 17.78
N ILE A 92 2.47 0.47 16.54
CA ILE A 92 1.10 0.23 16.06
C ILE A 92 0.93 -1.26 15.78
N ILE A 93 0.01 -1.90 16.47
CA ILE A 93 -0.37 -3.29 16.17
C ILE A 93 -0.90 -3.34 14.74
N THR A 94 -0.26 -4.19 13.96
CA THR A 94 -0.46 -4.34 12.53
C THR A 94 -0.91 -5.75 12.22
N THR A 95 -1.98 -5.88 11.46
CA THR A 95 -2.55 -7.14 10.99
C THR A 95 -2.45 -7.24 9.48
N ILE A 96 -2.79 -8.41 8.93
CA ILE A 96 -2.66 -8.70 7.50
C ILE A 96 -4.06 -8.86 6.93
N PHE A 97 -4.29 -8.28 5.78
CA PHE A 97 -5.48 -8.49 4.97
C PHE A 97 -5.10 -8.62 3.50
N TRP A 98 -5.96 -9.18 2.67
CA TRP A 98 -5.67 -9.30 1.24
C TRP A 98 -6.92 -9.22 0.37
N ILE A 99 -6.74 -8.81 -0.85
CA ILE A 99 -7.81 -8.73 -1.85
C ILE A 99 -8.29 -10.15 -2.14
N GLY A 100 -9.56 -10.43 -1.83
CA GLY A 100 -10.17 -11.77 -1.95
C GLY A 100 -10.18 -12.57 -0.65
N GLU A 101 -9.77 -11.98 0.47
CA GLU A 101 -9.98 -12.58 1.79
C GLU A 101 -11.47 -12.80 2.03
N ARG A 102 -11.80 -14.03 2.41
CA ARG A 102 -13.18 -14.41 2.71
C ARG A 102 -13.60 -13.94 4.11
N PRO A 103 -14.88 -13.61 4.32
CA PRO A 103 -15.36 -13.28 5.64
C PRO A 103 -15.04 -14.36 6.65
N SER A 104 -14.66 -13.93 7.86
CA SER A 104 -14.39 -14.78 9.02
C SER A 104 -14.99 -14.15 10.28
N GLY A 105 -14.90 -14.84 11.42
CA GLY A 105 -15.39 -14.29 12.70
C GLY A 105 -14.73 -12.97 13.09
N ASN A 106 -13.48 -12.75 12.68
CA ASN A 106 -12.73 -11.53 12.98
C ASN A 106 -12.75 -10.49 11.83
N ASN A 107 -13.13 -10.90 10.63
CA ASN A 107 -13.30 -10.04 9.47
C ASN A 107 -14.62 -10.40 8.77
N PRO A 108 -15.76 -9.80 9.15
CA PRO A 108 -17.06 -10.17 8.59
C PRO A 108 -17.29 -9.61 7.17
N VAL A 109 -16.38 -8.78 6.65
CA VAL A 109 -16.52 -8.12 5.34
C VAL A 109 -15.66 -8.86 4.32
N PRO A 110 -16.21 -9.20 3.12
CA PRO A 110 -15.40 -9.75 2.04
C PRO A 110 -14.50 -8.66 1.43
N ASN A 111 -13.22 -8.99 1.22
CA ASN A 111 -12.23 -8.07 0.63
C ASN A 111 -12.09 -8.22 -0.90
N ASP A 112 -13.18 -8.55 -1.60
CA ASP A 112 -13.28 -8.45 -3.06
C ASP A 112 -13.52 -7.01 -3.53
N ARG A 113 -13.86 -6.13 -2.59
CA ARG A 113 -14.07 -4.69 -2.72
C ARG A 113 -13.33 -3.94 -1.63
N SER A 114 -13.02 -2.68 -1.87
CA SER A 114 -12.55 -1.76 -0.83
C SER A 114 -13.61 -0.71 -0.54
N SER A 115 -13.37 0.11 0.47
CA SER A 115 -14.23 1.25 0.82
C SER A 115 -14.43 2.23 -0.35
N TRP A 116 -13.53 2.22 -1.33
CA TRP A 116 -13.52 3.16 -2.46
C TRP A 116 -13.55 2.50 -3.82
N ASP A 117 -13.50 1.17 -3.90
CA ASP A 117 -13.53 0.40 -5.16
C ASP A 117 -14.41 -0.84 -5.00
N ARG A 118 -15.60 -0.79 -5.59
CA ARG A 118 -16.58 -1.88 -5.50
C ARG A 118 -16.16 -3.16 -6.22
N ASN A 119 -15.20 -3.06 -7.13
CA ASN A 119 -14.66 -4.18 -7.91
C ASN A 119 -13.15 -4.28 -7.73
N TRP A 120 -12.67 -4.17 -6.51
CA TRP A 120 -11.25 -4.03 -6.22
C TRP A 120 -10.41 -5.19 -6.76
N TYR A 121 -10.88 -6.45 -6.62
CA TYR A 121 -10.21 -7.61 -7.19
C TYR A 121 -10.01 -7.47 -8.72
N TYR A 122 -11.00 -6.94 -9.42
CA TYR A 122 -10.91 -6.70 -10.87
C TYR A 122 -9.95 -5.55 -11.19
N SER A 123 -10.05 -4.46 -10.45
CA SER A 123 -9.15 -3.29 -10.61
C SER A 123 -7.70 -3.65 -10.30
N TYR A 124 -7.48 -4.51 -9.31
CA TYR A 124 -6.16 -5.03 -8.96
C TYR A 124 -5.63 -6.03 -10.00
N GLY A 125 -6.51 -6.77 -10.66
CA GLY A 125 -6.18 -7.73 -11.71
C GLY A 125 -6.29 -9.20 -11.29
N GLY A 126 -6.75 -9.49 -10.08
CA GLY A 126 -6.93 -10.82 -9.52
C GLY A 126 -7.06 -10.82 -8.01
N TYR A 127 -7.17 -12.01 -7.43
CA TYR A 127 -7.16 -12.19 -5.98
C TYR A 127 -5.72 -12.32 -5.47
N ASP A 128 -5.41 -11.61 -4.41
CA ASP A 128 -4.16 -11.80 -3.67
C ASP A 128 -4.30 -13.00 -2.72
N THR A 129 -3.20 -13.40 -2.08
CA THR A 129 -3.18 -14.54 -1.15
C THR A 129 -2.12 -14.31 -0.08
N PRO A 130 -2.33 -14.78 1.15
CA PRO A 130 -1.36 -14.65 2.23
C PRO A 130 -0.13 -15.56 2.07
N GLU A 131 -0.15 -16.57 1.18
CA GLU A 131 0.95 -17.51 0.99
C GLU A 131 2.15 -16.84 0.35
N VAL A 132 3.32 -16.93 1.01
CA VAL A 132 4.59 -16.36 0.51
C VAL A 132 4.98 -16.98 -0.84
N SER A 133 4.74 -18.29 -0.99
CA SER A 133 5.06 -19.04 -2.23
C SER A 133 4.26 -18.60 -3.45
N ALA A 134 3.13 -17.90 -3.23
CA ALA A 134 2.31 -17.37 -4.32
C ALA A 134 2.83 -16.03 -4.87
N ARG A 135 3.98 -15.54 -4.37
CA ARG A 135 4.62 -14.30 -4.83
C ARG A 135 6.07 -14.52 -5.21
N ARG A 136 6.52 -13.75 -6.20
CA ARG A 136 7.93 -13.62 -6.57
C ARG A 136 8.27 -12.13 -6.52
N ASN A 137 9.32 -11.77 -5.76
CA ASN A 137 9.69 -10.38 -5.53
C ASN A 137 8.48 -9.52 -5.07
N PHE A 138 7.67 -10.07 -4.15
CA PHE A 138 6.47 -9.45 -3.59
C PHE A 138 5.30 -9.29 -4.57
N ILE A 139 5.39 -9.77 -5.79
CA ILE A 139 4.36 -9.68 -6.83
C ILE A 139 3.69 -11.05 -6.97
N PRO A 140 2.34 -11.14 -7.05
CA PRO A 140 1.64 -12.36 -7.36
C PRO A 140 2.18 -13.04 -8.63
N ILE A 141 2.34 -14.38 -8.61
CA ILE A 141 2.88 -15.13 -9.75
C ILE A 141 1.80 -15.52 -10.77
N ASN A 142 0.54 -15.57 -10.36
CA ASN A 142 -0.56 -16.06 -11.19
C ASN A 142 -1.18 -14.97 -12.10
N PHE A 143 -0.87 -13.70 -11.85
CA PHE A 143 -1.31 -12.57 -12.65
C PHE A 143 -0.39 -11.37 -12.43
N ILE A 144 -0.49 -10.38 -13.33
CA ILE A 144 0.22 -9.10 -13.19
C ILE A 144 -0.72 -8.09 -12.52
N PRO A 145 -0.42 -7.62 -11.29
CA PRO A 145 -1.23 -6.61 -10.65
C PRO A 145 -1.29 -5.32 -11.46
N ARG A 146 -2.49 -4.75 -11.62
CA ARG A 146 -2.71 -3.44 -12.25
C ARG A 146 -2.56 -2.29 -11.27
N GLN A 147 -2.57 -2.60 -9.96
CA GLN A 147 -2.35 -1.67 -8.87
C GLN A 147 -1.14 -2.11 -8.04
N ASN A 148 -0.69 -1.26 -7.15
CA ASN A 148 0.46 -1.56 -6.30
C ASN A 148 0.15 -2.72 -5.34
N PRO A 149 0.96 -3.82 -5.31
CA PRO A 149 0.78 -4.91 -4.35
C PRO A 149 1.10 -4.50 -2.90
N PHE A 150 1.77 -3.37 -2.70
CA PHE A 150 2.01 -2.79 -1.39
C PHE A 150 0.87 -1.84 -1.04
N TYR A 151 -0.22 -2.38 -0.48
CA TYR A 151 -1.41 -1.65 -0.07
C TYR A 151 -1.69 -1.82 1.42
N VAL A 152 -2.42 -0.86 1.98
CA VAL A 152 -2.77 -0.80 3.39
C VAL A 152 -4.20 -0.32 3.59
N ALA A 153 -4.74 -0.59 4.80
CA ALA A 153 -5.94 0.03 5.31
C ALA A 153 -5.66 0.75 6.64
N LEU A 154 -6.27 1.92 6.80
CA LEU A 154 -6.28 2.70 8.04
C LEU A 154 -7.72 2.97 8.49
N PRO A 155 -8.01 3.09 9.80
CA PRO A 155 -9.36 3.11 10.34
C PRO A 155 -10.04 4.48 10.22
N TYR A 156 -9.99 5.06 9.03
CA TYR A 156 -10.72 6.28 8.70
C TYR A 156 -11.12 6.31 7.22
N ASN A 157 -12.38 6.66 6.98
CA ASN A 157 -12.93 6.96 5.68
C ASN A 157 -13.44 8.40 5.68
N ASP A 158 -13.04 9.20 4.73
CA ASP A 158 -13.51 10.58 4.55
C ASP A 158 -14.87 10.69 3.85
N VAL A 159 -15.42 9.55 3.39
CA VAL A 159 -16.71 9.46 2.71
C VAL A 159 -17.64 8.50 3.44
N GLU A 160 -18.88 8.89 3.65
CA GLU A 160 -19.95 8.08 4.24
C GLU A 160 -21.28 8.38 3.54
N GLY A 161 -22.03 7.32 3.20
CA GLY A 161 -23.31 7.48 2.51
C GLY A 161 -23.20 8.21 1.16
N GLY A 162 -22.05 8.17 0.50
CA GLY A 162 -21.81 8.87 -0.76
C GLY A 162 -21.54 10.38 -0.61
N ARG A 163 -21.32 10.86 0.62
CA ARG A 163 -20.97 12.26 0.92
C ARG A 163 -19.65 12.35 1.67
N THR A 164 -18.96 13.45 1.50
CA THR A 164 -17.76 13.77 2.27
C THR A 164 -18.14 14.08 3.71
N LYS A 165 -17.44 13.50 4.68
CA LYS A 165 -17.67 13.72 6.10
C LYS A 165 -17.38 15.18 6.48
N PRO A 166 -18.17 15.78 7.39
CA PRO A 166 -18.03 17.20 7.75
C PRO A 166 -16.65 17.58 8.29
N GLU A 167 -16.02 16.67 9.03
CA GLU A 167 -14.70 16.88 9.63
C GLU A 167 -13.56 16.75 8.62
N ALA A 168 -13.76 16.08 7.48
CA ALA A 168 -12.70 15.75 6.53
C ALA A 168 -11.87 16.96 6.08
N GLY A 169 -12.55 18.08 5.82
CA GLY A 169 -11.91 19.32 5.41
C GLY A 169 -11.03 19.99 6.48
N GLN A 170 -11.21 19.61 7.73
CA GLN A 170 -10.47 20.16 8.88
C GLN A 170 -9.34 19.24 9.32
N VAL A 171 -9.54 17.90 9.22
CA VAL A 171 -8.61 16.92 9.78
C VAL A 171 -7.62 16.38 8.78
N ILE A 172 -7.94 16.38 7.48
CA ILE A 172 -7.04 15.87 6.43
C ILE A 172 -6.13 17.00 5.94
N PRO A 173 -4.82 16.92 6.17
CA PRO A 173 -3.89 18.02 5.87
C PRO A 173 -3.86 18.47 4.41
N TRP A 174 -4.09 17.56 3.48
CA TRP A 174 -4.09 17.81 2.04
C TRP A 174 -5.48 18.00 1.42
N PHE A 175 -6.53 18.07 2.25
CA PHE A 175 -7.90 18.07 1.76
C PHE A 175 -8.14 19.15 0.71
N LYS A 176 -7.80 20.40 1.01
CA LYS A 176 -8.04 21.53 0.12
C LYS A 176 -7.38 21.39 -1.26
N GLN A 177 -6.21 20.74 -1.32
CA GLN A 177 -5.47 20.54 -2.57
C GLN A 177 -6.00 19.34 -3.38
N ALA A 178 -6.60 18.35 -2.70
CA ALA A 178 -7.01 17.10 -3.30
C ALA A 178 -8.52 16.99 -3.54
N PHE A 179 -9.32 17.83 -2.91
CA PHE A 179 -10.77 17.80 -3.03
C PHE A 179 -11.22 18.16 -4.44
N VAL A 180 -11.98 17.26 -5.06
CA VAL A 180 -12.54 17.45 -6.40
C VAL A 180 -14.04 17.70 -6.31
N ARG A 181 -14.76 16.85 -5.55
CA ARG A 181 -16.22 16.96 -5.39
C ARG A 181 -16.69 16.19 -4.15
N ASP A 182 -17.87 16.50 -3.69
CA ASP A 182 -18.54 15.78 -2.61
C ASP A 182 -18.66 14.28 -2.91
N GLY A 183 -18.44 13.46 -1.88
CA GLY A 183 -18.49 12.00 -1.97
C GLY A 183 -17.33 11.34 -2.71
N GLN A 184 -16.33 12.09 -3.15
CA GLN A 184 -15.09 11.54 -3.70
C GLN A 184 -13.97 11.61 -2.66
N THR A 185 -13.39 10.45 -2.33
CA THR A 185 -12.30 10.37 -1.34
C THR A 185 -11.04 11.12 -1.80
N VAL A 186 -10.35 11.74 -0.83
CA VAL A 186 -9.01 12.31 -1.00
C VAL A 186 -7.92 11.42 -0.38
N LEU A 187 -8.28 10.22 0.11
CA LEU A 187 -7.40 9.31 0.83
C LEU A 187 -6.82 8.21 -0.06
N LYS A 188 -7.64 7.67 -0.97
CA LYS A 188 -7.21 6.56 -1.85
C LYS A 188 -5.93 6.90 -2.61
N GLY A 189 -4.99 5.94 -2.62
CA GLY A 189 -3.71 6.05 -3.30
C GLY A 189 -2.67 6.90 -2.57
N ARG A 190 -2.94 7.36 -1.34
CA ARG A 190 -1.95 8.08 -0.53
C ARG A 190 -0.89 7.13 -0.01
N TRP A 191 0.34 7.64 0.06
CA TRP A 191 1.47 6.86 0.49
C TRP A 191 1.70 6.95 2.00
N LEU A 192 1.98 5.80 2.60
CA LEU A 192 2.45 5.67 3.97
C LEU A 192 3.85 5.10 3.97
N ALA A 193 4.67 5.56 4.90
CA ALA A 193 5.90 4.89 5.29
C ALA A 193 5.60 3.99 6.51
N ILE A 194 6.04 2.75 6.47
CA ILE A 194 5.86 1.76 7.54
C ILE A 194 7.24 1.22 7.89
N ARG A 195 7.58 1.23 9.17
CA ARG A 195 8.88 0.76 9.65
C ARG A 195 8.72 -0.44 10.59
N HIS A 196 9.53 -1.46 10.36
CA HIS A 196 9.69 -2.58 11.27
C HIS A 196 11.17 -2.92 11.41
N GLY A 197 11.70 -2.78 12.62
CA GLY A 197 13.14 -2.90 12.86
C GLY A 197 13.94 -1.88 12.04
N ASN A 198 14.84 -2.38 11.20
CA ASN A 198 15.68 -1.57 10.30
C ASN A 198 15.13 -1.44 8.87
N ARG A 199 13.94 -1.99 8.59
CA ARG A 199 13.32 -1.94 7.26
C ARG A 199 12.23 -0.87 7.21
N VAL A 200 12.17 -0.16 6.09
CA VAL A 200 11.10 0.80 5.79
C VAL A 200 10.44 0.40 4.49
N CYS A 201 9.12 0.35 4.50
CA CYS A 201 8.28 0.07 3.34
C CYS A 201 7.41 1.29 3.04
N TYR A 202 7.18 1.54 1.75
CA TYR A 202 6.20 2.54 1.30
C TYR A 202 5.02 1.80 0.67
N ALA A 203 3.82 2.07 1.17
CA ALA A 203 2.59 1.42 0.73
C ALA A 203 1.49 2.44 0.45
N GLN A 204 0.52 2.05 -0.40
CA GLN A 204 -0.59 2.92 -0.75
C GLN A 204 -1.82 2.62 0.11
N TRP A 205 -2.50 3.66 0.54
CA TRP A 205 -3.75 3.56 1.28
C TRP A 205 -4.89 3.28 0.31
N GLU A 206 -5.38 2.04 0.31
CA GLU A 206 -6.37 1.56 -0.67
C GLU A 206 -7.68 1.12 -0.04
N ASP A 207 -7.75 1.00 1.30
CA ASP A 207 -8.97 0.62 2.00
C ASP A 207 -9.06 1.24 3.40
N CYS A 208 -10.23 1.10 4.07
CA CYS A 208 -10.47 1.54 5.42
C CYS A 208 -10.61 0.35 6.36
N GLY A 209 -9.90 0.37 7.47
CA GLY A 209 -9.83 -0.66 8.50
C GLY A 209 -8.52 -0.53 9.30
N PRO A 210 -8.30 -1.38 10.29
CA PRO A 210 -9.15 -2.44 10.79
C PRO A 210 -10.37 -1.93 11.60
N PHE A 211 -11.47 -2.66 11.51
CA PHE A 211 -12.70 -2.54 12.32
C PHE A 211 -13.44 -1.21 12.25
N ARG A 212 -12.80 -0.09 11.96
CA ARG A 212 -13.38 1.25 12.05
C ARG A 212 -13.13 2.06 10.80
N THR A 213 -14.01 3.03 10.58
CA THR A 213 -13.93 3.99 9.47
C THR A 213 -14.12 5.44 9.92
N ASP A 214 -13.98 5.69 11.24
CA ASP A 214 -14.32 6.97 11.86
C ASP A 214 -13.22 7.52 12.80
N HIS A 215 -12.02 6.91 12.82
CA HIS A 215 -11.00 7.24 13.82
C HIS A 215 -9.92 8.21 13.29
N TRP A 216 -10.35 9.38 12.82
CA TRP A 216 -9.43 10.40 12.33
C TRP A 216 -8.45 10.91 13.39
N GLN A 217 -8.86 10.91 14.69
CA GLN A 217 -8.01 11.34 15.80
C GLN A 217 -6.75 10.48 15.94
N TYR A 218 -6.84 9.20 15.57
CA TYR A 218 -5.68 8.35 15.47
C TYR A 218 -4.94 8.60 14.14
N VAL A 219 -5.63 8.58 13.01
CA VAL A 219 -4.99 8.62 11.69
C VAL A 219 -4.26 9.95 11.48
N PHE A 220 -4.88 11.09 11.79
CA PHE A 220 -4.34 12.43 11.56
C PHE A 220 -3.95 13.17 12.85
N GLY A 221 -4.41 12.71 14.00
CA GLY A 221 -4.12 13.30 15.31
C GLY A 221 -3.10 12.48 16.10
N ASN A 222 -3.16 12.63 17.43
CA ASN A 222 -2.19 12.02 18.37
C ASN A 222 -2.77 10.87 19.19
N GLU A 223 -4.00 10.44 18.93
CA GLU A 223 -4.59 9.29 19.64
C GLU A 223 -3.90 7.98 19.24
N ARG A 224 -4.06 6.99 20.10
CA ARG A 224 -3.70 5.60 19.81
C ARG A 224 -4.89 4.88 19.16
N PRO A 225 -4.67 3.78 18.42
CA PRO A 225 -5.76 2.95 17.94
C PRO A 225 -6.67 2.54 19.10
N ARG A 226 -7.99 2.56 18.89
CA ARG A 226 -8.96 2.11 19.89
C ARG A 226 -8.89 0.61 20.06
N PRO A 227 -9.16 0.09 21.28
CA PRO A 227 -9.22 -1.35 21.53
C PRO A 227 -10.15 -2.06 20.54
N ASN A 228 -9.73 -3.21 20.05
CA ASN A 228 -10.50 -4.08 19.16
C ASN A 228 -10.08 -5.55 19.36
N LEU A 229 -10.75 -6.48 18.67
CA LEU A 229 -10.51 -7.93 18.78
C LEU A 229 -9.09 -8.36 18.40
N ASN A 230 -8.37 -7.52 17.62
CA ASN A 230 -6.99 -7.78 17.23
C ASN A 230 -5.99 -6.98 18.08
N GLN A 231 -6.24 -6.89 19.41
CA GLN A 231 -5.35 -6.24 20.39
C GLN A 231 -5.12 -4.75 20.12
N GLY A 232 -6.13 -4.06 19.58
CA GLY A 232 -6.03 -2.65 19.26
C GLY A 232 -5.25 -2.41 17.96
N ALA A 233 -5.34 -3.30 16.99
CA ALA A 233 -4.74 -3.11 15.67
C ALA A 233 -5.22 -1.78 15.06
N GLY A 234 -4.27 -1.01 14.53
CA GLY A 234 -4.48 0.28 13.93
C GLY A 234 -4.05 0.37 12.47
N LEU A 235 -3.47 -0.70 11.95
CA LEU A 235 -2.99 -0.79 10.57
C LEU A 235 -3.22 -2.20 10.05
N ASP A 236 -3.80 -2.31 8.85
CA ASP A 236 -3.81 -3.56 8.10
C ASP A 236 -2.89 -3.42 6.88
N VAL A 237 -2.08 -4.43 6.61
CA VAL A 237 -1.11 -4.42 5.52
C VAL A 237 -1.31 -5.60 4.57
N SER A 238 -0.96 -5.37 3.30
CA SER A 238 -0.97 -6.44 2.30
C SER A 238 0.08 -7.52 2.59
N PRO A 239 -0.08 -8.73 2.04
CA PRO A 239 0.94 -9.78 2.11
C PRO A 239 2.30 -9.34 1.57
N ALA A 240 2.34 -8.47 0.56
CA ALA A 240 3.60 -7.93 0.03
C ALA A 240 4.33 -7.05 1.05
N VAL A 241 3.61 -6.21 1.78
CA VAL A 241 4.17 -5.37 2.87
C VAL A 241 4.68 -6.25 4.01
N ARG A 242 3.87 -7.24 4.45
CA ARG A 242 4.27 -8.21 5.47
C ARG A 242 5.59 -8.89 5.11
N ASP A 243 5.65 -9.45 3.91
CA ASP A 243 6.81 -10.23 3.46
C ASP A 243 8.06 -9.35 3.34
N TYR A 244 7.91 -8.11 2.86
CA TYR A 244 9.01 -7.16 2.74
C TYR A 244 9.57 -6.73 4.11
N LEU A 245 8.68 -6.44 5.06
CA LEU A 245 9.07 -6.02 6.42
C LEU A 245 9.47 -7.20 7.30
N GLY A 246 9.14 -8.45 6.91
CA GLY A 246 9.38 -9.65 7.70
C GLY A 246 8.45 -9.75 8.91
N LEU A 247 7.18 -9.35 8.74
CA LEU A 247 6.18 -9.41 9.80
C LEU A 247 5.60 -10.82 9.96
N GLY A 248 5.23 -11.16 11.19
CA GLY A 248 4.31 -12.25 11.49
C GLY A 248 2.86 -11.89 11.09
N ASN A 249 1.91 -12.74 11.53
CA ASN A 249 0.48 -12.50 11.29
C ASN A 249 -0.05 -11.29 12.08
N LYS A 250 0.61 -10.93 13.16
CA LYS A 250 0.33 -9.77 13.99
C LYS A 250 1.65 -9.30 14.58
N ASP A 251 1.99 -8.05 14.35
CA ASP A 251 3.25 -7.49 14.79
C ASP A 251 3.09 -5.99 15.09
N ALA A 252 4.10 -5.38 15.69
CA ALA A 252 4.09 -3.95 15.97
C ALA A 252 4.99 -3.22 14.98
N CYS A 253 4.44 -2.22 14.29
CA CYS A 253 5.15 -1.35 13.34
C CYS A 253 5.11 0.12 13.80
N ASP A 254 5.96 0.92 13.16
CA ASP A 254 5.94 2.37 13.30
C ASP A 254 5.49 3.02 12.00
#